data_2d204dd366f38b756f48a4d24c8d943d
#
_entry.id   2d204dd366f38b756f48a4d24c8d943d
#
_cell.length_a   1.000
_cell.length_b   1.000
_cell.length_c   1.000
_cell.angle_alpha   90.00
_cell.angle_beta   90.00
_cell.angle_gamma   90.00
#
_symmetry.space_group_name_H-M   'P 1'
#
loop_
_entity.id
_entity.type
_entity.pdbx_description
1 polymer ?
#
loop_
_entity_poly.entity_id
_entity_poly.type
_entity_poly.pdbx_seq_one_letter_code
_entity_poly.pdbx_strand_id
1 'polypeptide(L)'
;MIKLLKNICFLFITGLLTGQEEDQTVGLFLNTAAAAPGYTLFAPMSYNITYLIDNNGELVQSWPSEYGPGLSVYILENGDLLRTRRLQGQFFQTGGRGGGVEIIDWDGELVWEFDYFSDQYWQHHDIESLPNGNVLLIAWELKTDTEAIENGRNPNLLGGNLQPSGFWPDHIIEVNPESDSIIWEWHVWDHLIRIMTHQN
;
A
#
# COMPACT_ATOMS: atom_id res chain seq x y z
N MET A 1 -42.43 82.15 9.79
CA MET A 1 -41.43 81.35 9.09
C MET A 1 -41.07 80.18 10.03
N ILE A 2 -41.72 79.04 9.81
CA ILE A 2 -41.56 77.82 10.64
C ILE A 2 -40.65 76.87 9.90
N LYS A 3 -39.43 76.59 10.49
CA LYS A 3 -38.52 75.58 9.96
C LYS A 3 -38.94 74.19 10.46
N LEU A 4 -39.35 73.37 9.51
CA LEU A 4 -39.67 71.95 9.77
C LEU A 4 -38.37 71.16 9.85
N LEU A 5 -38.00 70.62 11.03
CA LEU A 5 -36.91 69.66 11.20
C LEU A 5 -37.45 68.25 10.78
N LYS A 6 -36.91 67.68 9.73
CA LYS A 6 -37.16 66.28 9.39
C LYS A 6 -36.18 65.39 10.17
N ASN A 7 -36.68 64.64 11.13
CA ASN A 7 -35.94 63.57 11.78
C ASN A 7 -35.87 62.39 10.80
N ILE A 8 -34.67 62.11 10.33
CA ILE A 8 -34.35 60.87 9.59
C ILE A 8 -33.94 59.84 10.64
N CYS A 9 -34.81 58.86 10.85
CA CYS A 9 -34.51 57.69 11.68
C CYS A 9 -33.71 56.68 10.84
N PHE A 10 -32.41 56.52 11.11
CA PHE A 10 -31.61 55.47 10.51
C PHE A 10 -31.88 54.15 11.27
N LEU A 11 -32.58 53.23 10.64
CA LEU A 11 -32.70 51.86 11.08
C LEU A 11 -31.39 51.16 10.73
N PHE A 12 -30.55 50.87 11.74
CA PHE A 12 -29.45 49.91 11.59
C PHE A 12 -30.04 48.49 11.61
N ILE A 13 -30.18 47.87 10.42
CA ILE A 13 -30.41 46.43 10.32
C ILE A 13 -29.05 45.77 10.52
N THR A 14 -28.77 45.31 11.74
CA THR A 14 -27.69 44.36 11.99
C THR A 14 -28.13 42.99 11.45
N GLY A 15 -27.81 42.72 10.21
CA GLY A 15 -27.92 41.37 9.67
C GLY A 15 -26.92 40.46 10.40
N LEU A 16 -27.44 39.55 11.22
CA LEU A 16 -26.67 38.40 11.66
C LEU A 16 -26.33 37.59 10.39
N LEU A 17 -25.11 37.73 9.93
CA LEU A 17 -24.52 36.74 9.01
C LEU A 17 -24.31 35.47 9.84
N THR A 18 -25.28 34.58 9.83
CA THR A 18 -25.04 33.17 10.19
C THR A 18 -24.22 32.61 9.03
N GLY A 19 -22.90 32.63 9.18
CA GLY A 19 -22.05 31.82 8.34
C GLY A 19 -22.47 30.37 8.56
N GLN A 20 -22.95 29.71 7.51
CA GLN A 20 -22.95 28.25 7.51
C GLN A 20 -21.48 27.86 7.59
N GLU A 21 -21.08 27.26 8.70
CA GLU A 21 -19.83 26.50 8.74
C GLU A 21 -20.02 25.39 7.69
N GLU A 22 -19.28 25.48 6.58
CA GLU A 22 -19.22 24.38 5.65
C GLU A 22 -18.63 23.20 6.43
N ASP A 23 -19.36 22.08 6.44
CA ASP A 23 -18.89 20.86 7.07
C ASP A 23 -17.50 20.52 6.53
N GLN A 24 -16.49 20.47 7.38
CA GLN A 24 -15.15 20.10 6.99
C GLN A 24 -15.17 18.67 6.43
N THR A 25 -14.73 18.51 5.17
CA THR A 25 -14.73 17.20 4.49
C THR A 25 -13.35 16.56 4.38
N VAL A 26 -12.29 17.29 4.72
CA VAL A 26 -10.90 16.84 4.68
C VAL A 26 -10.10 17.37 5.88
N GLY A 27 -9.03 16.67 6.24
CA GLY A 27 -8.13 17.03 7.33
C GLY A 27 -8.52 16.36 8.66
N LEU A 28 -8.02 16.91 9.75
CA LEU A 28 -8.25 16.38 11.09
C LEU A 28 -9.63 16.82 11.63
N PHE A 29 -10.52 15.85 11.86
CA PHE A 29 -11.86 16.12 12.42
C PHE A 29 -11.92 15.99 13.94
N LEU A 30 -11.10 15.11 14.50
CA LEU A 30 -11.10 14.82 15.92
C LEU A 30 -9.69 14.46 16.39
N ASN A 31 -9.19 15.19 17.39
CA ASN A 31 -8.02 14.82 18.16
C ASN A 31 -8.32 15.05 19.65
N THR A 32 -8.17 14.02 20.45
CA THR A 32 -8.44 14.07 21.89
C THR A 32 -7.23 13.61 22.68
N ALA A 33 -7.22 13.89 23.98
CA ALA A 33 -6.17 13.43 24.88
C ALA A 33 -6.09 11.88 25.01
N ALA A 34 -7.05 11.15 24.45
CA ALA A 34 -7.04 9.68 24.37
C ALA A 34 -6.33 9.13 23.12
N ALA A 35 -5.94 9.99 22.18
CA ALA A 35 -5.16 9.56 21.03
C ALA A 35 -3.80 9.03 21.49
N ALA A 36 -3.39 7.87 20.96
CA ALA A 36 -2.05 7.34 21.19
C ALA A 36 -1.01 8.35 20.66
N PRO A 37 0.08 8.63 21.39
CA PRO A 37 1.15 9.46 20.86
C PRO A 37 1.86 8.75 19.72
N GLY A 38 2.22 9.50 18.67
CA GLY A 38 2.94 8.94 17.52
C GLY A 38 2.62 9.65 16.21
N TYR A 39 2.88 8.94 15.13
CA TYR A 39 2.71 9.43 13.77
C TYR A 39 1.88 8.42 12.96
N THR A 40 1.28 8.90 11.88
CA THR A 40 0.57 8.06 10.92
C THR A 40 1.33 8.09 9.59
N LEU A 41 1.81 6.91 9.18
CA LEU A 41 2.43 6.69 7.88
C LEU A 41 1.40 6.12 6.91
N PHE A 42 1.29 6.68 5.71
CA PHE A 42 0.36 6.18 4.70
C PHE A 42 0.78 6.54 3.28
N ALA A 43 0.42 5.69 2.34
CA ALA A 43 0.68 5.86 0.91
C ALA A 43 -0.66 5.78 0.14
N PRO A 44 -1.25 6.90 -0.29
CA PRO A 44 -2.49 6.89 -1.06
C PRO A 44 -2.34 6.18 -2.40
N MET A 45 -3.20 5.23 -2.73
CA MET A 45 -3.09 4.36 -3.90
C MET A 45 -3.07 5.08 -5.26
N SER A 46 -3.60 6.30 -5.31
CA SER A 46 -3.68 7.11 -6.54
C SER A 46 -2.55 8.12 -6.69
N TYR A 47 -1.62 8.16 -5.75
CA TYR A 47 -0.52 9.10 -5.74
C TYR A 47 0.82 8.38 -5.55
N ASN A 48 1.89 9.02 -6.01
CA ASN A 48 3.25 8.47 -5.91
C ASN A 48 4.02 9.01 -4.70
N ILE A 49 3.31 9.53 -3.69
CA ILE A 49 3.92 10.14 -2.50
C ILE A 49 3.45 9.35 -1.28
N THR A 50 4.39 9.00 -0.42
CA THR A 50 4.12 8.49 0.93
C THR A 50 4.22 9.63 1.93
N TYR A 51 3.35 9.69 2.91
CA TYR A 51 3.24 10.76 3.89
C TYR A 51 3.40 10.23 5.31
N LEU A 52 4.07 11.02 6.14
CA LEU A 52 4.11 10.87 7.59
C LEU A 52 3.49 12.13 8.20
N ILE A 53 2.44 11.97 8.99
CA ILE A 53 1.76 13.07 9.67
C ILE A 53 1.76 12.85 11.19
N ASP A 54 1.70 13.93 11.94
CA ASP A 54 1.52 13.89 13.40
C ASP A 54 0.05 13.76 13.79
N ASN A 55 -0.22 13.71 15.12
CA ASN A 55 -1.58 13.63 15.66
C ASN A 55 -2.41 14.91 15.45
N ASN A 56 -1.81 16.02 15.02
CA ASN A 56 -2.52 17.25 14.66
C ASN A 56 -2.87 17.29 13.17
N GLY A 57 -2.47 16.24 12.41
CA GLY A 57 -2.63 16.18 10.96
C GLY A 57 -1.62 17.03 10.20
N GLU A 58 -0.56 17.48 10.88
CA GLU A 58 0.51 18.27 10.26
C GLU A 58 1.52 17.34 9.58
N LEU A 59 1.98 17.77 8.39
CA LEU A 59 2.97 17.02 7.64
C LEU A 59 4.32 17.04 8.37
N VAL A 60 4.84 15.85 8.68
CA VAL A 60 6.16 15.65 9.27
C VAL A 60 7.18 15.37 8.19
N GLN A 61 6.87 14.47 7.26
CA GLN A 61 7.72 14.09 6.14
C GLN A 61 6.88 13.59 4.95
N SER A 62 7.45 13.67 3.74
CA SER A 62 6.88 13.07 2.54
C SER A 62 7.97 12.56 1.62
N TRP A 63 7.73 11.39 1.04
CA TRP A 63 8.64 10.73 0.10
C TRP A 63 7.97 10.58 -1.26
N PRO A 64 8.35 11.38 -2.25
CA PRO A 64 7.94 11.14 -3.63
C PRO A 64 8.68 9.92 -4.19
N SER A 65 8.01 9.18 -5.08
CA SER A 65 8.58 8.07 -5.83
C SER A 65 8.16 8.15 -7.29
N GLU A 66 8.87 7.48 -8.16
CA GLU A 66 8.46 7.31 -9.57
C GLU A 66 7.28 6.33 -9.70
N TYR A 67 7.04 5.51 -8.67
CA TYR A 67 6.05 4.43 -8.66
C TYR A 67 4.90 4.70 -7.71
N GLY A 68 3.70 4.27 -8.12
CA GLY A 68 2.57 4.16 -7.19
C GLY A 68 2.84 3.11 -6.10
N PRO A 69 2.17 3.20 -4.95
CA PRO A 69 2.36 2.25 -3.86
C PRO A 69 1.86 0.86 -4.24
N GLY A 70 2.58 -0.16 -3.74
CA GLY A 70 2.23 -1.55 -3.94
C GLY A 70 1.28 -2.11 -2.88
N LEU A 71 1.10 -1.55 -1.71
CA LEU A 71 0.10 -1.75 -0.65
C LEU A 71 0.71 -1.76 0.77
N SER A 72 2.02 -1.90 0.93
CA SER A 72 2.65 -1.85 2.25
C SER A 72 3.72 -0.77 2.33
N VAL A 73 3.87 -0.20 3.52
CA VAL A 73 4.80 0.89 3.81
C VAL A 73 5.20 0.86 5.28
N TYR A 74 6.50 1.02 5.56
CA TYR A 74 7.10 0.96 6.89
C TYR A 74 8.17 2.02 7.05
N ILE A 75 8.37 2.50 8.30
CA ILE A 75 9.56 3.26 8.67
C ILE A 75 10.53 2.30 9.36
N LEU A 76 11.75 2.26 8.86
CA LEU A 76 12.85 1.50 9.44
C LEU A 76 13.40 2.19 10.70
N GLU A 77 14.16 1.47 11.52
CA GLU A 77 14.71 2.01 12.77
C GLU A 77 15.65 3.22 12.54
N ASN A 78 16.30 3.29 11.38
CA ASN A 78 17.16 4.41 10.99
C ASN A 78 16.37 5.61 10.43
N GLY A 79 15.06 5.51 10.28
CA GLY A 79 14.18 6.56 9.75
C GLY A 79 13.91 6.44 8.25
N ASP A 80 14.53 5.52 7.54
CA ASP A 80 14.29 5.31 6.12
C ASP A 80 12.89 4.72 5.86
N LEU A 81 12.32 5.04 4.72
CA LEU A 81 11.06 4.49 4.25
C LEU A 81 11.32 3.18 3.50
N LEU A 82 10.75 2.07 3.96
CA LEU A 82 10.63 0.82 3.21
C LEU A 82 9.21 0.71 2.67
N ARG A 83 9.04 0.52 1.35
CA ARG A 83 7.72 0.40 0.73
C ARG A 83 7.72 -0.55 -0.46
N THR A 84 6.55 -1.13 -0.72
CA THR A 84 6.30 -1.79 -2.00
C THR A 84 6.02 -0.76 -3.08
N ARG A 85 6.46 -1.05 -4.31
CA ARG A 85 6.19 -0.24 -5.51
C ARG A 85 5.38 -1.04 -6.52
N ARG A 86 4.42 -0.36 -7.17
CA ARG A 86 3.55 -1.00 -8.15
C ARG A 86 4.15 -0.89 -9.54
N LEU A 87 4.65 -2.01 -10.03
CA LEU A 87 5.18 -2.12 -11.38
C LEU A 87 4.08 -2.39 -12.41
N GLN A 88 4.32 -1.94 -13.63
CA GLN A 88 3.41 -2.19 -14.76
C GLN A 88 3.79 -3.52 -15.41
N GLY A 89 2.81 -4.41 -15.60
CA GLY A 89 3.00 -5.67 -16.28
C GLY A 89 1.77 -6.06 -17.08
N GLN A 90 1.99 -6.76 -18.19
CA GLN A 90 0.92 -7.21 -19.08
C GLN A 90 0.22 -8.47 -18.57
N PHE A 91 0.91 -9.27 -17.76
CA PHE A 91 0.50 -10.62 -17.45
C PHE A 91 -0.43 -10.70 -16.22
N PHE A 92 -0.30 -9.81 -15.25
CA PHE A 92 -1.03 -9.90 -14.00
C PHE A 92 -1.93 -8.68 -13.80
N GLN A 93 -3.26 -8.85 -13.92
CA GLN A 93 -4.25 -7.77 -13.85
C GLN A 93 -5.14 -7.84 -12.61
N THR A 94 -4.74 -8.58 -11.58
CA THR A 94 -5.51 -8.71 -10.33
C THR A 94 -5.15 -7.64 -9.30
N GLY A 95 -5.97 -7.51 -8.26
CA GLY A 95 -5.68 -6.66 -7.09
C GLY A 95 -4.49 -7.21 -6.30
N GLY A 96 -3.91 -6.35 -5.45
CA GLY A 96 -2.79 -6.75 -4.57
C GLY A 96 -1.40 -6.66 -5.19
N ARG A 97 -1.29 -6.28 -6.46
CA ARG A 97 0.00 -6.19 -7.17
C ARG A 97 0.91 -5.14 -6.55
N GLY A 98 2.16 -5.56 -6.30
CA GLY A 98 3.32 -4.69 -6.11
C GLY A 98 4.27 -4.87 -7.29
N GLY A 99 5.13 -5.85 -7.21
CA GLY A 99 6.14 -6.19 -8.21
C GLY A 99 7.54 -5.73 -7.85
N GLY A 100 7.68 -4.81 -6.91
CA GLY A 100 8.98 -4.37 -6.43
C GLY A 100 8.93 -3.72 -5.06
N VAL A 101 10.10 -3.48 -4.52
CA VAL A 101 10.35 -2.87 -3.21
C VAL A 101 11.37 -1.76 -3.38
N GLU A 102 11.29 -0.72 -2.57
CA GLU A 102 12.29 0.35 -2.50
C GLU A 102 12.53 0.80 -1.06
N ILE A 103 13.76 1.21 -0.78
CA ILE A 103 14.14 1.94 0.43
C ILE A 103 14.52 3.34 0.00
N ILE A 104 13.91 4.33 0.62
CA ILE A 104 14.16 5.75 0.40
C ILE A 104 14.58 6.35 1.74
N ASP A 105 15.70 7.06 1.77
CA ASP A 105 16.18 7.66 3.00
C ASP A 105 15.31 8.85 3.48
N TRP A 106 15.64 9.38 4.65
CA TRP A 106 14.89 10.50 5.21
C TRP A 106 14.94 11.76 4.33
N ASP A 107 16.00 11.96 3.55
CA ASP A 107 16.18 13.11 2.67
C ASP A 107 15.48 12.93 1.31
N GLY A 108 14.91 11.74 1.05
CA GLY A 108 14.15 11.42 -0.16
C GLY A 108 14.99 10.78 -1.28
N GLU A 109 16.21 10.37 -0.98
CA GLU A 109 17.08 9.70 -1.95
C GLU A 109 16.84 8.19 -1.96
N LEU A 110 16.80 7.59 -3.15
CA LEU A 110 16.65 6.14 -3.30
C LEU A 110 17.93 5.44 -2.85
N VAL A 111 17.81 4.62 -1.79
CA VAL A 111 18.94 3.86 -1.20
C VAL A 111 19.04 2.47 -1.83
N TRP A 112 17.91 1.83 -2.04
CA TRP A 112 17.85 0.47 -2.59
C TRP A 112 16.53 0.22 -3.28
N GLU A 113 16.57 -0.65 -4.29
CA GLU A 113 15.36 -1.14 -4.97
C GLU A 113 15.56 -2.58 -5.43
N PHE A 114 14.47 -3.34 -5.42
CA PHE A 114 14.47 -4.73 -5.87
C PHE A 114 13.18 -5.06 -6.60
N ASP A 115 13.29 -5.51 -7.85
CA ASP A 115 12.16 -5.94 -8.66
C ASP A 115 11.97 -7.44 -8.58
N TYR A 116 10.76 -7.86 -8.25
CA TYR A 116 10.40 -9.27 -8.22
C TYR A 116 9.08 -9.52 -8.96
N PHE A 117 9.17 -9.50 -10.29
CA PHE A 117 8.03 -9.76 -11.16
C PHE A 117 8.47 -10.33 -12.52
N SER A 118 7.65 -11.22 -13.06
CA SER A 118 7.78 -11.80 -14.39
C SER A 118 6.45 -12.42 -14.81
N ASP A 119 6.46 -13.21 -15.87
CA ASP A 119 5.35 -14.10 -16.23
C ASP A 119 5.27 -15.37 -15.37
N GLN A 120 6.24 -15.62 -14.50
CA GLN A 120 6.34 -16.79 -13.62
C GLN A 120 6.14 -16.48 -12.15
N TYR A 121 6.39 -15.26 -11.71
CA TYR A 121 6.24 -14.82 -10.32
C TYR A 121 5.94 -13.32 -10.23
N TRP A 122 5.32 -12.92 -9.10
CA TRP A 122 4.97 -11.52 -8.88
C TRP A 122 4.86 -11.20 -7.39
N GLN A 123 5.67 -10.25 -6.89
CA GLN A 123 5.53 -9.73 -5.54
C GLN A 123 4.15 -9.06 -5.36
N HIS A 124 3.51 -9.30 -4.23
CA HIS A 124 2.19 -8.77 -3.93
C HIS A 124 2.00 -8.42 -2.45
N HIS A 125 0.99 -7.61 -2.16
CA HIS A 125 0.48 -7.19 -0.87
C HIS A 125 1.55 -6.67 0.08
N ASP A 126 2.41 -7.50 0.68
CA ASP A 126 3.16 -7.15 1.86
C ASP A 126 4.65 -7.51 1.80
N ILE A 127 5.41 -6.87 2.68
CA ILE A 127 6.83 -7.05 2.91
C ILE A 127 7.11 -6.90 4.41
N GLU A 128 8.23 -7.41 4.90
CA GLU A 128 8.65 -7.26 6.29
C GLU A 128 10.15 -7.03 6.36
N SER A 129 10.57 -6.03 7.13
CA SER A 129 11.98 -5.81 7.43
C SER A 129 12.45 -6.74 8.55
N LEU A 130 13.60 -7.39 8.38
CA LEU A 130 14.17 -8.27 9.37
C LEU A 130 15.27 -7.55 10.19
N PRO A 131 15.52 -7.99 11.46
CA PRO A 131 16.55 -7.38 12.29
C PRO A 131 17.99 -7.47 11.73
N ASN A 132 18.23 -8.36 10.77
CA ASN A 132 19.51 -8.50 10.07
C ASN A 132 19.64 -7.55 8.85
N GLY A 133 18.64 -6.68 8.61
CA GLY A 133 18.61 -5.75 7.49
C GLY A 133 18.06 -6.35 6.20
N ASN A 134 17.71 -7.62 6.17
CA ASN A 134 17.07 -8.24 5.01
C ASN A 134 15.57 -7.92 4.96
N VAL A 135 14.96 -8.18 3.82
CA VAL A 135 13.53 -7.94 3.58
C VAL A 135 12.85 -9.23 3.15
N LEU A 136 11.77 -9.61 3.84
CA LEU A 136 10.87 -10.66 3.37
C LEU A 136 9.86 -10.07 2.39
N LEU A 137 9.62 -10.78 1.30
CA LEU A 137 8.61 -10.47 0.31
C LEU A 137 7.68 -11.67 0.15
N ILE A 138 6.37 -11.41 0.17
CA ILE A 138 5.39 -12.40 -0.29
C ILE A 138 5.15 -12.21 -1.79
N ALA A 139 5.09 -13.31 -2.52
CA ALA A 139 4.89 -13.31 -3.96
C ALA A 139 4.07 -14.51 -4.43
N TRP A 140 3.42 -14.36 -5.57
CA TRP A 140 2.83 -15.49 -6.30
C TRP A 140 3.87 -16.14 -7.20
N GLU A 141 3.74 -17.45 -7.39
CA GLU A 141 4.48 -18.22 -8.41
C GLU A 141 3.51 -18.96 -9.32
N LEU A 142 3.81 -19.03 -10.62
CA LEU A 142 3.00 -19.76 -11.58
C LEU A 142 3.29 -21.26 -11.52
N LYS A 143 2.24 -22.05 -11.31
CA LYS A 143 2.21 -23.49 -11.57
C LYS A 143 1.22 -23.75 -12.70
N THR A 144 1.64 -24.47 -13.70
CA THR A 144 0.79 -24.85 -14.83
C THR A 144 -0.36 -25.75 -14.38
N ASP A 145 -1.43 -25.79 -15.17
CA ASP A 145 -2.54 -26.71 -14.91
C ASP A 145 -2.08 -28.16 -14.89
N THR A 146 -1.10 -28.50 -15.73
CA THR A 146 -0.51 -29.86 -15.76
C THR A 146 0.19 -30.17 -14.44
N GLU A 147 1.07 -29.31 -13.96
CA GLU A 147 1.75 -29.46 -12.67
C GLU A 147 0.74 -29.57 -11.52
N ALA A 148 -0.31 -28.74 -11.55
CA ALA A 148 -1.34 -28.77 -10.53
C ALA A 148 -2.11 -30.12 -10.52
N ILE A 149 -2.47 -30.67 -11.68
CA ILE A 149 -3.14 -31.97 -11.79
C ILE A 149 -2.20 -33.10 -11.32
N GLU A 150 -0.95 -33.10 -11.77
CA GLU A 150 0.05 -34.11 -11.38
C GLU A 150 0.29 -34.09 -9.86
N ASN A 151 0.09 -32.93 -9.23
CA ASN A 151 0.15 -32.77 -7.78
C ASN A 151 -1.20 -32.96 -7.07
N GLY A 152 -2.21 -33.52 -7.74
CA GLY A 152 -3.46 -33.97 -7.13
C GLY A 152 -4.60 -32.97 -7.17
N ARG A 153 -4.49 -31.85 -7.90
CA ARG A 153 -5.60 -30.92 -8.12
C ARG A 153 -6.69 -31.57 -8.97
N ASN A 154 -7.92 -31.39 -8.58
CA ASN A 154 -9.06 -31.84 -9.37
C ASN A 154 -9.13 -31.07 -10.70
N PRO A 155 -9.05 -31.74 -11.86
CA PRO A 155 -9.08 -31.08 -13.15
C PRO A 155 -10.38 -30.31 -13.45
N ASN A 156 -11.48 -30.66 -12.78
CA ASN A 156 -12.74 -29.92 -12.91
C ASN A 156 -12.76 -28.57 -12.16
N LEU A 157 -11.73 -28.29 -11.34
CA LEU A 157 -11.52 -27.04 -10.64
C LEU A 157 -10.45 -26.19 -11.30
N LEU A 158 -10.01 -26.54 -12.49
CA LEU A 158 -9.06 -25.75 -13.28
C LEU A 158 -9.79 -24.58 -13.93
N GLY A 159 -9.04 -23.56 -14.16
CA GLY A 159 -9.52 -22.34 -14.77
C GLY A 159 -9.72 -21.25 -13.74
N GLY A 160 -9.07 -20.16 -13.94
CA GLY A 160 -9.22 -18.88 -13.29
C GLY A 160 -9.13 -17.79 -14.35
N ASN A 161 -9.61 -16.61 -14.03
CA ASN A 161 -9.53 -15.45 -14.91
C ASN A 161 -8.15 -14.78 -14.87
N LEU A 162 -7.16 -15.41 -14.21
CA LEU A 162 -5.81 -14.88 -14.13
C LEU A 162 -5.03 -15.16 -15.42
N GLN A 163 -4.19 -14.22 -15.80
CA GLN A 163 -3.28 -14.35 -16.92
C GLN A 163 -1.84 -14.13 -16.43
N PRO A 164 -0.92 -15.03 -16.73
CA PRO A 164 -1.10 -16.31 -17.43
C PRO A 164 -2.05 -17.26 -16.72
N SER A 165 -2.72 -18.10 -17.50
CA SER A 165 -3.60 -19.12 -16.95
C SER A 165 -2.78 -20.18 -16.19
N GLY A 166 -3.29 -20.61 -15.05
CA GLY A 166 -2.62 -21.56 -14.19
C GLY A 166 -3.04 -21.37 -12.73
N PHE A 167 -2.29 -22.01 -11.86
CA PHE A 167 -2.43 -21.89 -10.42
C PHE A 167 -1.31 -21.02 -9.86
N TRP A 168 -1.66 -20.07 -8.98
CA TRP A 168 -0.73 -19.07 -8.44
C TRP A 168 -0.63 -19.19 -6.92
N PRO A 169 0.07 -20.20 -6.37
CA PRO A 169 0.33 -20.30 -4.95
C PRO A 169 1.30 -19.21 -4.50
N ASP A 170 1.21 -18.89 -3.21
CA ASP A 170 2.13 -17.96 -2.58
C ASP A 170 3.50 -18.61 -2.32
N HIS A 171 4.53 -17.80 -2.31
CA HIS A 171 5.83 -18.12 -1.74
C HIS A 171 6.39 -16.89 -1.02
N ILE A 172 7.37 -17.11 -0.15
CA ILE A 172 8.06 -16.05 0.58
C ILE A 172 9.53 -16.14 0.22
N ILE A 173 10.13 -15.00 -0.09
CA ILE A 173 11.55 -14.88 -0.30
C ILE A 173 12.18 -13.94 0.73
N GLU A 174 13.41 -14.20 1.15
CA GLU A 174 14.23 -13.27 1.90
C GLU A 174 15.30 -12.71 0.98
N VAL A 175 15.33 -11.38 0.85
CA VAL A 175 16.28 -10.65 0.01
C VAL A 175 17.26 -9.91 0.89
N ASN A 176 18.54 -9.99 0.55
CA ASN A 176 19.58 -9.20 1.19
C ASN A 176 19.86 -7.95 0.34
N PRO A 177 19.57 -6.72 0.85
CA PRO A 177 19.76 -5.49 0.11
C PRO A 177 21.22 -5.16 -0.23
N GLU A 178 22.20 -5.65 0.54
CA GLU A 178 23.62 -5.38 0.27
C GLU A 178 24.14 -6.14 -0.95
N SER A 179 23.56 -7.31 -1.23
CA SER A 179 24.03 -8.22 -2.30
C SER A 179 23.02 -8.38 -3.43
N ASP A 180 21.82 -7.79 -3.34
CA ASP A 180 20.69 -7.99 -4.26
C ASP A 180 20.37 -9.46 -4.50
N SER A 181 20.51 -10.27 -3.45
CA SER A 181 20.38 -11.73 -3.57
C SER A 181 19.23 -12.27 -2.73
N ILE A 182 18.49 -13.20 -3.31
CA ILE A 182 17.57 -14.05 -2.55
C ILE A 182 18.41 -15.06 -1.80
N ILE A 183 18.31 -15.04 -0.46
CA ILE A 183 19.12 -15.89 0.42
C ILE A 183 18.32 -17.01 1.08
N TRP A 184 16.99 -16.93 1.02
CA TRP A 184 16.07 -17.94 1.51
C TRP A 184 14.75 -17.87 0.79
N GLU A 185 14.09 -19.03 0.63
CA GLU A 185 12.79 -19.17 -0.01
C GLU A 185 11.92 -20.21 0.72
N TRP A 186 10.62 -19.98 0.73
CA TRP A 186 9.63 -20.93 1.22
C TRP A 186 8.40 -20.92 0.31
N HIS A 187 8.00 -22.08 -0.18
CA HIS A 187 6.91 -22.20 -1.16
C HIS A 187 5.72 -22.95 -0.57
N VAL A 188 4.55 -22.33 -0.57
CA VAL A 188 3.29 -23.00 -0.21
C VAL A 188 3.10 -24.28 -1.03
N TRP A 189 3.54 -24.26 -2.28
CA TRP A 189 3.44 -25.39 -3.20
C TRP A 189 4.04 -26.68 -2.63
N ASP A 190 5.12 -26.61 -1.93
CA ASP A 190 5.83 -27.77 -1.35
C ASP A 190 5.13 -28.33 -0.12
N HIS A 191 4.19 -27.56 0.47
CA HIS A 191 3.49 -27.89 1.70
C HIS A 191 1.99 -28.19 1.50
N LEU A 192 1.50 -28.28 0.27
CA LEU A 192 0.12 -28.58 -0.01
C LEU A 192 -0.24 -29.99 0.42
N ILE A 193 -1.38 -30.12 1.13
CA ILE A 193 -1.95 -31.42 1.51
C ILE A 193 -2.56 -32.05 0.25
N ARG A 194 -1.96 -33.15 -0.23
CA ARG A 194 -2.49 -33.93 -1.35
C ARG A 194 -3.60 -34.85 -0.83
N ILE A 195 -4.82 -34.63 -1.26
CA ILE A 195 -5.88 -35.60 -1.06
C ILE A 195 -5.70 -36.67 -2.12
N MET A 196 -5.02 -37.76 -1.77
CA MET A 196 -4.96 -38.95 -2.60
C MET A 196 -6.35 -39.57 -2.60
N THR A 197 -7.16 -39.30 -3.61
CA THR A 197 -8.36 -40.08 -3.86
C THR A 197 -7.90 -41.47 -4.30
N HIS A 198 -8.03 -42.46 -3.43
CA HIS A 198 -7.95 -43.84 -3.86
C HIS A 198 -9.07 -44.07 -4.88
N GLN A 199 -8.71 -44.17 -6.15
CA GLN A 199 -9.59 -44.71 -7.16
C GLN A 199 -9.71 -46.21 -6.87
N ASN A 200 -10.91 -46.66 -6.40
CA ASN A 200 -11.31 -48.06 -6.36
C ASN A 200 -11.62 -48.55 -7.77
#